data_4e194d4badca7b12a8c7824255a3f7a0
#
_entry.id   4e194d4badca7b12a8c7824255a3f7a0
#
_cell.length_a   1.000
_cell.length_b   1.000
_cell.length_c   1.000
_cell.angle_alpha   90.00
_cell.angle_beta   90.00
_cell.angle_gamma   90.00
#
_symmetry.space_group_name_H-M   'P 1'
#
loop_
_entity.id
_entity.type
_entity.pdbx_description
1 polymer ?
#
loop_
_entity_poly.entity_id
_entity_poly.type
_entity_poly.pdbx_seq_one_letter_code
_entity_poly.pdbx_strand_id
1 'polypeptide(L)'
;MSPSVPAIDRTRALVARVVPRGAIVLSLLSLGYFAAGIVRNRVFASEFGISAELDAYNAAFRIPEIALDILVGAGLSAPFVPIFSRLLAGDRPGATTEELERAALEAPLDRADRAQAFGQSVLTGAVGAIAVALVLLFLAAPWVADTVWSSFDTQTRALYVELVRINCVAQLLFAASITLGEVLVARRRFLAYGIAPIVYTSGIVLGAVLLGPKLGIAGAAWGAVAGAAGHLAVRSWGAIRAGFRIRPRSAFRTAEFREFFRLMLPRMLSYPLDPIIVSYLTVLAAGLGTGTVSALSFVLDYQFVPVQIIAISFSLAAFPVLSAAWNARDDGGFRRLVVRNVMTIGGLTALAAVLLALLAEPLVARLLGGGRFDEAAVSLTAGLLVAFAITIPIDSLSYPLSRALYATHNTLWQVLGSLVGLGALVASAQVLVPALGGAGIAAAYATGGVVKLVVLGAALAFRMRSGSESGGAVIRAAGPSGSAR
;
A
#
# COMPACT_ATOMS: atom_id res chain seq x y z
N MET A 1 -6.34 45.05 -31.74
CA MET A 1 -5.16 44.46 -31.11
C MET A 1 -5.59 43.80 -29.81
N SER A 2 -5.80 42.48 -29.84
CA SER A 2 -6.12 41.75 -28.62
C SER A 2 -4.84 41.52 -27.82
N PRO A 3 -4.80 41.74 -26.51
CA PRO A 3 -3.60 41.52 -25.72
C PRO A 3 -3.29 39.99 -25.69
N SER A 4 -2.09 39.63 -26.13
CA SER A 4 -1.55 38.29 -26.07
C SER A 4 -1.35 37.91 -24.59
N VAL A 5 -2.18 37.00 -24.07
CA VAL A 5 -1.99 36.40 -22.76
C VAL A 5 -0.66 35.63 -22.76
N PRO A 6 0.27 35.92 -21.83
CA PRO A 6 1.58 35.29 -21.81
C PRO A 6 1.47 33.78 -21.72
N ALA A 7 2.36 33.04 -22.38
CA ALA A 7 2.35 31.58 -22.48
C ALA A 7 2.33 30.89 -21.11
N ILE A 8 2.88 31.51 -20.08
CA ILE A 8 2.88 31.04 -18.68
C ILE A 8 1.47 30.98 -18.10
N ASP A 9 0.59 31.93 -18.44
CA ASP A 9 -0.81 31.92 -17.96
C ASP A 9 -1.67 30.89 -18.68
N ARG A 10 -1.38 30.60 -19.97
CA ARG A 10 -2.05 29.50 -20.69
C ARG A 10 -1.66 28.14 -20.14
N THR A 11 -0.39 27.94 -19.79
CA THR A 11 0.09 26.68 -19.19
C THR A 11 -0.48 26.49 -17.77
N ARG A 12 -0.54 27.56 -16.96
CA ARG A 12 -1.18 27.55 -15.65
C ARG A 12 -2.68 27.28 -15.73
N ALA A 13 -3.38 27.85 -16.69
CA ALA A 13 -4.79 27.62 -16.91
C ALA A 13 -5.10 26.20 -17.43
N LEU A 14 -4.22 25.62 -18.26
CA LEU A 14 -4.30 24.22 -18.72
C LEU A 14 -4.04 23.25 -17.56
N VAL A 15 -2.98 23.46 -16.79
CA VAL A 15 -2.66 22.63 -15.62
C VAL A 15 -3.76 22.70 -14.56
N ALA A 16 -4.32 23.89 -14.31
CA ALA A 16 -5.42 24.06 -13.35
C ALA A 16 -6.73 23.41 -13.82
N ARG A 17 -6.94 23.24 -15.14
CA ARG A 17 -8.09 22.49 -15.69
C ARG A 17 -7.90 20.97 -15.68
N VAL A 18 -6.66 20.50 -15.78
CA VAL A 18 -6.35 19.06 -15.91
C VAL A 18 -6.04 18.42 -14.56
N VAL A 19 -5.47 19.17 -13.60
CA VAL A 19 -5.08 18.62 -12.29
C VAL A 19 -5.93 19.23 -11.17
N PRO A 20 -6.79 18.45 -10.51
CA PRO A 20 -7.55 18.93 -9.35
C PRO A 20 -6.61 19.45 -8.25
N ARG A 21 -6.92 20.60 -7.66
CA ARG A 21 -6.13 21.19 -6.55
C ARG A 21 -5.83 20.20 -5.43
N GLY A 22 -6.76 19.30 -5.14
CA GLY A 22 -6.58 18.24 -4.15
C GLY A 22 -5.47 17.25 -4.50
N ALA A 23 -5.27 16.93 -5.78
CA ALA A 23 -4.21 16.04 -6.22
C ALA A 23 -2.82 16.67 -6.02
N ILE A 24 -2.67 17.98 -6.29
CA ILE A 24 -1.41 18.70 -6.05
C ILE A 24 -1.07 18.68 -4.54
N VAL A 25 -2.05 18.97 -3.68
CA VAL A 25 -1.86 18.93 -2.22
C VAL A 25 -1.43 17.55 -1.77
N LEU A 26 -2.10 16.48 -2.22
CA LEU A 26 -1.74 15.10 -1.87
C LEU A 26 -0.34 14.74 -2.37
N SER A 27 0.03 15.12 -3.60
CA SER A 27 1.37 14.86 -4.14
C SER A 27 2.47 15.53 -3.32
N LEU A 28 2.28 16.80 -2.95
CA LEU A 28 3.25 17.52 -2.10
C LEU A 28 3.35 16.91 -0.70
N LEU A 29 2.23 16.51 -0.10
CA LEU A 29 2.23 15.84 1.20
C LEU A 29 2.84 14.42 1.13
N SER A 30 2.65 13.71 0.02
CA SER A 30 3.33 12.43 -0.21
C SER A 30 4.85 12.60 -0.30
N LEU A 31 5.34 13.64 -1.00
CA LEU A 31 6.78 13.97 -1.00
C LEU A 31 7.29 14.29 0.41
N GLY A 32 6.52 15.04 1.20
CA GLY A 32 6.83 15.31 2.61
C GLY A 32 6.90 14.03 3.45
N TYR A 33 5.98 13.09 3.23
CA TYR A 33 6.00 11.78 3.90
C TYR A 33 7.24 10.96 3.52
N PHE A 34 7.63 10.92 2.24
CA PHE A 34 8.86 10.25 1.80
C PHE A 34 10.10 10.87 2.43
N ALA A 35 10.18 12.22 2.46
CA ALA A 35 11.28 12.91 3.12
C ALA A 35 11.35 12.56 4.61
N ALA A 36 10.21 12.53 5.32
CA ALA A 36 10.14 12.10 6.71
C ALA A 36 10.60 10.63 6.87
N GLY A 37 10.29 9.74 5.93
CA GLY A 37 10.76 8.35 5.90
C GLY A 37 12.28 8.25 5.77
N ILE A 38 12.89 9.06 4.89
CA ILE A 38 14.37 9.11 4.75
C ILE A 38 15.00 9.59 6.05
N VAL A 39 14.45 10.63 6.69
CA VAL A 39 14.94 11.12 7.98
C VAL A 39 14.81 10.05 9.06
N ARG A 40 13.67 9.33 9.13
CA ARG A 40 13.47 8.20 10.05
C ARG A 40 14.54 7.14 9.85
N ASN A 41 14.77 6.71 8.61
CA ASN A 41 15.77 5.67 8.30
C ASN A 41 17.17 6.12 8.67
N ARG A 42 17.51 7.41 8.43
CA ARG A 42 18.80 7.99 8.85
C ARG A 42 18.97 7.98 10.36
N VAL A 43 17.93 8.39 11.11
CA VAL A 43 17.96 8.38 12.59
C VAL A 43 18.07 6.94 13.10
N PHE A 44 17.30 6.00 12.56
CA PHE A 44 17.39 4.60 12.97
C PHE A 44 18.77 3.99 12.69
N ALA A 45 19.34 4.28 11.54
CA ALA A 45 20.69 3.84 11.21
C ALA A 45 21.73 4.43 12.18
N SER A 46 21.67 5.73 12.44
CA SER A 46 22.66 6.39 13.33
C SER A 46 22.52 6.01 14.80
N GLU A 47 21.29 5.85 15.32
CA GLU A 47 21.04 5.57 16.73
C GLU A 47 21.14 4.07 17.07
N PHE A 48 20.66 3.21 16.17
CA PHE A 48 20.54 1.78 16.46
C PHE A 48 21.42 0.89 15.56
N GLY A 49 21.87 1.37 14.39
CA GLY A 49 22.64 0.59 13.43
C GLY A 49 21.84 -0.58 12.86
N ILE A 50 22.55 -1.67 12.48
CA ILE A 50 21.98 -2.99 12.21
C ILE A 50 22.18 -3.87 13.45
N SER A 51 21.22 -3.87 14.36
CA SER A 51 21.34 -4.51 15.67
C SER A 51 20.17 -5.44 15.95
N ALA A 52 20.33 -6.32 16.94
CA ALA A 52 19.26 -7.17 17.44
C ALA A 52 18.05 -6.37 17.92
N GLU A 53 18.28 -5.17 18.50
CA GLU A 53 17.23 -4.28 18.93
C GLU A 53 16.39 -3.78 17.75
N LEU A 54 17.05 -3.32 16.67
CA LEU A 54 16.34 -2.86 15.47
C LEU A 54 15.70 -4.02 14.71
N ASP A 55 16.29 -5.22 14.73
CA ASP A 55 15.69 -6.43 14.19
C ASP A 55 14.39 -6.78 14.92
N ALA A 56 14.40 -6.76 16.27
CA ALA A 56 13.22 -6.98 17.08
C ALA A 56 12.13 -5.93 16.81
N TYR A 57 12.53 -4.66 16.65
CA TYR A 57 11.61 -3.56 16.33
C TYR A 57 10.93 -3.79 14.97
N ASN A 58 11.71 -4.03 13.92
CA ASN A 58 11.16 -4.25 12.58
C ASN A 58 10.25 -5.50 12.53
N ALA A 59 10.62 -6.58 13.22
CA ALA A 59 9.82 -7.78 13.34
C ALA A 59 8.50 -7.52 14.10
N ALA A 60 8.55 -6.73 15.18
CA ALA A 60 7.40 -6.46 16.05
C ALA A 60 6.29 -5.64 15.37
N PHE A 61 6.60 -4.91 14.30
CA PHE A 61 5.60 -4.16 13.54
C PHE A 61 4.84 -5.03 12.53
N ARG A 62 5.42 -6.15 12.06
CA ARG A 62 4.86 -6.93 10.93
C ARG A 62 3.46 -7.50 11.20
N ILE A 63 3.30 -8.25 12.27
CA ILE A 63 2.01 -8.95 12.54
C ILE A 63 0.90 -7.96 12.90
N PRO A 64 1.11 -6.95 13.79
CA PRO A 64 0.10 -5.95 14.06
C PRO A 64 -0.32 -5.14 12.82
N GLU A 65 0.63 -4.82 11.92
CA GLU A 65 0.34 -4.14 10.65
C GLU A 65 -0.52 -5.00 9.72
N ILE A 66 -0.20 -6.29 9.57
CA ILE A 66 -1.02 -7.22 8.78
C ILE A 66 -2.45 -7.26 9.31
N ALA A 67 -2.64 -7.34 10.62
CA ALA A 67 -3.97 -7.36 11.21
C ALA A 67 -4.76 -6.09 10.89
N LEU A 68 -4.10 -4.92 10.94
CA LEU A 68 -4.70 -3.64 10.56
C LEU A 68 -5.01 -3.58 9.06
N ASP A 69 -4.08 -3.98 8.21
CA ASP A 69 -4.21 -3.96 6.76
C ASP A 69 -5.35 -4.85 6.26
N ILE A 70 -5.47 -6.05 6.83
CA ILE A 70 -6.56 -6.97 6.50
C ILE A 70 -7.91 -6.37 6.90
N LEU A 71 -8.04 -5.90 8.13
CA LEU A 71 -9.34 -5.51 8.70
C LEU A 71 -9.77 -4.11 8.27
N VAL A 72 -8.83 -3.19 8.07
CA VAL A 72 -9.14 -1.76 7.85
C VAL A 72 -8.66 -1.29 6.49
N GLY A 73 -7.39 -1.54 6.13
CA GLY A 73 -6.79 -0.98 4.93
C GLY A 73 -7.40 -1.54 3.64
N ALA A 74 -7.49 -2.86 3.55
CA ALA A 74 -7.93 -3.54 2.33
C ALA A 74 -9.44 -3.43 2.04
N GLY A 75 -10.24 -3.48 3.10
CA GLY A 75 -11.69 -3.62 2.96
C GLY A 75 -12.47 -2.32 3.05
N LEU A 76 -11.92 -1.31 3.70
CA LEU A 76 -12.71 -0.17 4.16
C LEU A 76 -12.93 0.90 3.10
N SER A 77 -11.87 1.38 2.45
CA SER A 77 -11.93 2.55 1.57
C SER A 77 -12.89 2.40 0.39
N ALA A 78 -12.86 1.28 -0.26
CA ALA A 78 -13.56 1.12 -1.52
C ALA A 78 -15.09 1.04 -1.40
N PRO A 79 -15.71 0.36 -0.40
CA PRO A 79 -17.14 0.43 -0.21
C PRO A 79 -17.58 1.63 0.65
N PHE A 80 -16.72 2.15 1.54
CA PHE A 80 -17.09 3.24 2.45
C PHE A 80 -17.43 4.51 1.70
N VAL A 81 -16.50 5.02 0.89
CA VAL A 81 -16.65 6.31 0.21
C VAL A 81 -17.90 6.38 -0.67
N PRO A 82 -18.19 5.40 -1.56
CA PRO A 82 -19.41 5.43 -2.37
C PRO A 82 -20.70 5.38 -1.55
N ILE A 83 -20.78 4.50 -0.53
CA ILE A 83 -21.99 4.38 0.30
C ILE A 83 -22.18 5.67 1.11
N PHE A 84 -21.13 6.18 1.73
CA PHE A 84 -21.17 7.40 2.52
C PHE A 84 -21.58 8.62 1.68
N SER A 85 -21.01 8.77 0.47
CA SER A 85 -21.36 9.85 -0.46
C SER A 85 -22.81 9.75 -0.95
N ARG A 86 -23.30 8.53 -1.24
CA ARG A 86 -24.70 8.30 -1.60
C ARG A 86 -25.66 8.73 -0.47
N LEU A 87 -25.32 8.38 0.77
CA LEU A 87 -26.11 8.77 1.94
C LEU A 87 -26.11 10.28 2.19
N LEU A 88 -25.01 10.96 1.87
CA LEU A 88 -24.92 12.43 1.92
C LEU A 88 -25.73 13.11 0.84
N ALA A 89 -25.67 12.62 -0.39
CA ALA A 89 -26.40 13.19 -1.53
C ALA A 89 -27.93 13.02 -1.41
N GLY A 90 -28.38 12.09 -0.56
CA GLY A 90 -29.77 11.64 -0.47
C GLY A 90 -30.17 10.74 -1.64
N ASP A 91 -31.33 10.10 -1.52
CA ASP A 91 -31.87 9.24 -2.57
C ASP A 91 -32.28 10.11 -3.78
N ARG A 92 -31.45 10.10 -4.83
CA ARG A 92 -31.67 10.81 -6.11
C ARG A 92 -31.70 9.77 -7.24
N PRO A 93 -32.87 9.17 -7.52
CA PRO A 93 -33.01 8.19 -8.60
C PRO A 93 -32.61 8.83 -9.94
N GLY A 94 -31.74 8.16 -10.69
CA GLY A 94 -31.31 8.62 -12.02
C GLY A 94 -30.18 9.67 -12.04
N ALA A 95 -29.67 10.11 -10.87
CA ALA A 95 -28.52 11.02 -10.84
C ALA A 95 -27.23 10.34 -11.28
N THR A 96 -26.43 11.05 -12.05
CA THR A 96 -25.10 10.61 -12.45
C THR A 96 -24.12 10.55 -11.26
N THR A 97 -23.05 9.80 -11.38
CA THR A 97 -22.00 9.73 -10.33
C THR A 97 -21.46 11.12 -9.99
N GLU A 98 -21.29 11.99 -10.99
CA GLU A 98 -20.76 13.35 -10.82
C GLU A 98 -21.75 14.25 -10.05
N GLU A 99 -23.05 14.14 -10.33
CA GLU A 99 -24.10 14.86 -9.60
C GLU A 99 -24.22 14.40 -8.16
N LEU A 100 -24.08 13.09 -7.91
CA LEU A 100 -24.08 12.54 -6.55
C LEU A 100 -22.85 13.01 -5.77
N GLU A 101 -21.67 13.04 -6.38
CA GLU A 101 -20.45 13.56 -5.75
C GLU A 101 -20.57 15.04 -5.40
N ARG A 102 -21.09 15.86 -6.34
CA ARG A 102 -21.31 17.29 -6.10
C ARG A 102 -22.29 17.50 -4.95
N ALA A 103 -23.44 16.81 -4.99
CA ALA A 103 -24.44 16.88 -3.94
C ALA A 103 -23.90 16.43 -2.58
N ALA A 104 -23.10 15.39 -2.53
CA ALA A 104 -22.45 14.91 -1.31
C ALA A 104 -21.44 15.93 -0.72
N LEU A 105 -20.76 16.68 -1.58
CA LEU A 105 -19.82 17.71 -1.13
C LEU A 105 -20.55 18.95 -0.55
N GLU A 106 -21.69 19.31 -1.13
CA GLU A 106 -22.49 20.46 -0.72
C GLU A 106 -23.38 20.15 0.50
N ALA A 107 -23.76 18.88 0.70
CA ALA A 107 -24.63 18.49 1.81
C ALA A 107 -24.01 18.77 3.19
N PRO A 108 -24.75 19.38 4.12
CA PRO A 108 -24.28 19.59 5.48
C PRO A 108 -24.25 18.24 6.23
N LEU A 109 -23.04 17.74 6.52
CA LEU A 109 -22.85 16.44 7.15
C LEU A 109 -23.45 16.36 8.57
N ASP A 110 -23.47 17.46 9.30
CA ASP A 110 -24.07 17.56 10.64
C ASP A 110 -25.57 17.31 10.68
N ARG A 111 -26.27 17.46 9.55
CA ARG A 111 -27.71 17.19 9.37
C ARG A 111 -28.01 15.86 8.68
N ALA A 112 -27.01 15.14 8.22
CA ALA A 112 -27.14 13.88 7.49
C ALA A 112 -27.11 12.67 8.44
N ASP A 113 -28.16 12.46 9.22
CA ASP A 113 -28.19 11.44 10.29
C ASP A 113 -27.92 10.02 9.80
N ARG A 114 -28.34 9.62 8.60
CA ARG A 114 -28.06 8.30 8.03
C ARG A 114 -26.57 8.13 7.70
N ALA A 115 -25.94 9.13 7.09
CA ALA A 115 -24.52 9.12 6.80
C ALA A 115 -23.68 9.12 8.09
N GLN A 116 -24.08 9.93 9.08
CA GLN A 116 -23.47 9.92 10.42
C GLN A 116 -23.58 8.55 11.08
N ALA A 117 -24.78 7.96 11.08
CA ALA A 117 -25.02 6.64 11.67
C ALA A 117 -24.17 5.55 11.02
N PHE A 118 -24.10 5.56 9.69
CA PHE A 118 -23.27 4.62 8.93
C PHE A 118 -21.79 4.79 9.27
N GLY A 119 -21.23 5.99 9.13
CA GLY A 119 -19.81 6.27 9.41
C GLY A 119 -19.41 5.95 10.84
N GLN A 120 -20.26 6.31 11.84
CA GLN A 120 -20.04 5.97 13.26
C GLN A 120 -20.08 4.47 13.52
N SER A 121 -20.98 3.73 12.86
CA SER A 121 -21.06 2.27 13.01
C SER A 121 -19.85 1.57 12.37
N VAL A 122 -19.38 2.04 11.22
CA VAL A 122 -18.15 1.54 10.60
C VAL A 122 -16.95 1.83 11.50
N LEU A 123 -16.84 3.04 12.06
CA LEU A 123 -15.78 3.38 13.01
C LEU A 123 -15.80 2.47 14.24
N THR A 124 -16.98 2.29 14.84
CA THR A 124 -17.14 1.44 16.03
C THR A 124 -16.82 -0.02 15.71
N GLY A 125 -17.28 -0.52 14.57
CA GLY A 125 -17.02 -1.90 14.12
C GLY A 125 -15.55 -2.15 13.81
N ALA A 126 -14.89 -1.23 13.10
CA ALA A 126 -13.48 -1.33 12.75
C ALA A 126 -12.59 -1.29 14.01
N VAL A 127 -12.82 -0.32 14.90
CA VAL A 127 -12.07 -0.23 16.17
C VAL A 127 -12.31 -1.45 17.05
N GLY A 128 -13.57 -1.93 17.15
CA GLY A 128 -13.90 -3.11 17.93
C GLY A 128 -13.25 -4.38 17.38
N ALA A 129 -13.30 -4.60 16.07
CA ALA A 129 -12.70 -5.77 15.44
C ALA A 129 -11.17 -5.78 15.60
N ILE A 130 -10.52 -4.63 15.37
CA ILE A 130 -9.08 -4.48 15.59
C ILE A 130 -8.73 -4.63 17.08
N ALA A 131 -9.49 -4.07 17.99
CA ALA A 131 -9.25 -4.22 19.42
C ALA A 131 -9.23 -5.71 19.83
N VAL A 132 -10.20 -6.50 19.35
CA VAL A 132 -10.23 -7.95 19.62
C VAL A 132 -8.99 -8.64 19.03
N ALA A 133 -8.64 -8.36 17.77
CA ALA A 133 -7.47 -8.96 17.13
C ALA A 133 -6.17 -8.59 17.85
N LEU A 134 -6.02 -7.33 18.26
CA LEU A 134 -4.82 -6.85 18.97
C LEU A 134 -4.74 -7.36 20.40
N VAL A 135 -5.87 -7.55 21.10
CA VAL A 135 -5.88 -8.19 22.43
C VAL A 135 -5.43 -9.65 22.30
N LEU A 136 -5.95 -10.39 21.32
CA LEU A 136 -5.50 -11.76 21.05
C LEU A 136 -4.01 -11.80 20.74
N LEU A 137 -3.51 -10.89 19.89
CA LEU A 137 -2.08 -10.80 19.56
C LEU A 137 -1.24 -10.40 20.78
N PHE A 138 -1.69 -9.46 21.60
CA PHE A 138 -1.02 -9.04 22.83
C PHE A 138 -0.80 -10.21 23.79
N LEU A 139 -1.82 -11.07 23.94
CA LEU A 139 -1.76 -12.27 24.77
C LEU A 139 -0.90 -13.37 24.10
N ALA A 140 -1.00 -13.51 22.78
CA ALA A 140 -0.25 -14.50 22.02
C ALA A 140 1.20 -14.09 21.72
N ALA A 141 1.61 -12.85 22.01
CA ALA A 141 2.93 -12.34 21.64
C ALA A 141 4.12 -13.22 22.10
N PRO A 142 4.13 -13.82 23.32
CA PRO A 142 5.20 -14.76 23.71
C PRO A 142 5.22 -16.01 22.83
N TRP A 143 4.06 -16.60 22.58
CA TRP A 143 3.95 -17.77 21.70
C TRP A 143 4.41 -17.47 20.27
N VAL A 144 4.06 -16.31 19.73
CA VAL A 144 4.52 -15.86 18.41
C VAL A 144 6.04 -15.67 18.40
N ALA A 145 6.61 -15.10 19.47
CA ALA A 145 8.07 -14.94 19.58
C ALA A 145 8.78 -16.30 19.55
N ASP A 146 8.26 -17.29 20.24
CA ASP A 146 8.89 -18.62 20.32
C ASP A 146 8.71 -19.45 19.05
N THR A 147 7.62 -19.27 18.32
CA THR A 147 7.30 -20.07 17.12
C THR A 147 7.76 -19.43 15.83
N VAL A 148 7.51 -18.14 15.63
CA VAL A 148 7.81 -17.43 14.38
C VAL A 148 9.24 -16.84 14.39
N TRP A 149 9.67 -16.33 15.54
CA TRP A 149 10.99 -15.69 15.71
C TRP A 149 11.95 -16.57 16.52
N SER A 150 11.84 -17.89 16.36
CA SER A 150 12.68 -18.88 17.07
C SER A 150 14.18 -18.73 16.80
N SER A 151 14.55 -18.10 15.69
CA SER A 151 15.94 -17.77 15.36
C SER A 151 16.53 -16.63 16.19
N PHE A 152 15.70 -15.79 16.82
CA PHE A 152 16.16 -14.77 17.74
C PHE A 152 16.62 -15.39 19.06
N ASP A 153 17.65 -14.83 19.69
CA ASP A 153 18.05 -15.19 21.04
C ASP A 153 16.97 -14.81 22.08
N THR A 154 17.11 -15.32 23.30
CA THR A 154 16.10 -15.13 24.35
C THR A 154 15.87 -13.66 24.70
N GLN A 155 16.92 -12.82 24.67
CA GLN A 155 16.82 -11.40 25.01
C GLN A 155 16.08 -10.64 23.90
N THR A 156 16.43 -10.91 22.64
CA THR A 156 15.78 -10.32 21.45
C THR A 156 14.30 -10.73 21.36
N ARG A 157 13.95 -11.99 21.71
CA ARG A 157 12.56 -12.43 21.79
C ARG A 157 11.76 -11.71 22.89
N ALA A 158 12.36 -11.53 24.06
CA ALA A 158 11.72 -10.79 25.15
C ALA A 158 11.45 -9.33 24.74
N LEU A 159 12.43 -8.68 24.09
CA LEU A 159 12.28 -7.33 23.54
C LEU A 159 11.20 -7.28 22.43
N TYR A 160 11.16 -8.26 21.53
CA TYR A 160 10.10 -8.38 20.54
C TYR A 160 8.71 -8.39 21.18
N VAL A 161 8.50 -9.18 22.23
CA VAL A 161 7.20 -9.25 22.94
C VAL A 161 6.82 -7.90 23.51
N GLU A 162 7.76 -7.17 24.13
CA GLU A 162 7.53 -5.83 24.65
C GLU A 162 7.12 -4.87 23.53
N LEU A 163 7.87 -4.86 22.43
CA LEU A 163 7.63 -3.97 21.28
C LEU A 163 6.31 -4.28 20.56
N VAL A 164 5.92 -5.56 20.41
CA VAL A 164 4.60 -5.94 19.89
C VAL A 164 3.49 -5.37 20.76
N ARG A 165 3.61 -5.49 22.09
CA ARG A 165 2.61 -4.96 23.03
C ARG A 165 2.46 -3.46 22.94
N ILE A 166 3.58 -2.72 22.83
CA ILE A 166 3.55 -1.27 22.60
C ILE A 166 2.90 -0.95 21.25
N ASN A 167 3.26 -1.69 20.19
CA ASN A 167 2.73 -1.45 18.86
C ASN A 167 1.23 -1.76 18.74
N CYS A 168 0.69 -2.71 19.50
CA CYS A 168 -0.75 -2.95 19.56
C CYS A 168 -1.53 -1.67 19.94
N VAL A 169 -0.98 -0.83 20.83
CA VAL A 169 -1.59 0.46 21.18
C VAL A 169 -1.60 1.41 19.98
N ALA A 170 -0.48 1.50 19.24
CA ALA A 170 -0.39 2.34 18.05
C ALA A 170 -1.39 1.89 16.97
N GLN A 171 -1.50 0.58 16.73
CA GLN A 171 -2.41 0.03 15.71
C GLN A 171 -3.89 0.24 16.06
N LEU A 172 -4.24 0.21 17.34
CA LEU A 172 -5.61 0.54 17.77
C LEU A 172 -5.97 1.99 17.45
N LEU A 173 -5.03 2.93 17.68
CA LEU A 173 -5.21 4.34 17.30
C LEU A 173 -5.32 4.51 15.78
N PHE A 174 -4.56 3.72 15.03
CA PHE A 174 -4.64 3.71 13.56
C PHE A 174 -5.98 3.22 13.04
N ALA A 175 -6.59 2.19 13.63
CA ALA A 175 -7.90 1.68 13.21
C ALA A 175 -8.96 2.80 13.20
N ALA A 176 -9.00 3.59 14.28
CA ALA A 176 -9.86 4.76 14.36
C ALA A 176 -9.47 5.82 13.32
N SER A 177 -8.18 6.10 13.22
CA SER A 177 -7.66 7.16 12.36
C SER A 177 -7.88 6.87 10.87
N ILE A 178 -7.65 5.62 10.40
CA ILE A 178 -7.87 5.25 9.00
C ILE A 178 -9.35 5.39 8.65
N THR A 179 -10.26 4.93 9.51
CA THR A 179 -11.70 5.06 9.30
C THR A 179 -12.13 6.54 9.19
N LEU A 180 -11.60 7.42 10.05
CA LEU A 180 -11.84 8.86 9.94
C LEU A 180 -11.22 9.46 8.66
N GLY A 181 -10.12 8.88 8.19
CA GLY A 181 -9.52 9.22 6.91
C GLY A 181 -10.48 9.05 5.73
N GLU A 182 -11.31 8.01 5.73
CA GLU A 182 -12.30 7.78 4.68
C GLU A 182 -13.39 8.86 4.66
N VAL A 183 -13.78 9.36 5.83
CA VAL A 183 -14.67 10.53 5.93
C VAL A 183 -14.01 11.76 5.30
N LEU A 184 -12.71 11.98 5.53
CA LEU A 184 -11.97 13.08 4.94
C LEU A 184 -11.85 12.96 3.41
N VAL A 185 -11.61 11.75 2.90
CA VAL A 185 -11.60 11.47 1.46
C VAL A 185 -12.95 11.77 0.83
N ALA A 186 -14.05 11.26 1.42
CA ALA A 186 -15.39 11.51 0.94
C ALA A 186 -15.76 13.02 0.95
N ARG A 187 -15.19 13.78 1.88
CA ARG A 187 -15.37 15.25 2.00
C ARG A 187 -14.28 16.06 1.30
N ARG A 188 -13.39 15.42 0.54
CA ARG A 188 -12.24 16.03 -0.17
C ARG A 188 -11.36 16.92 0.73
N ARG A 189 -11.25 16.59 2.03
CA ARG A 189 -10.40 17.28 3.02
C ARG A 189 -8.99 16.73 3.01
N PHE A 190 -8.32 16.82 1.85
CA PHE A 190 -7.05 16.16 1.58
C PHE A 190 -5.87 16.65 2.42
N LEU A 191 -5.92 17.89 2.93
CA LEU A 191 -4.84 18.41 3.79
C LEU A 191 -4.74 17.64 5.11
N ALA A 192 -5.84 17.47 5.84
CA ALA A 192 -5.86 16.72 7.09
C ALA A 192 -5.58 15.23 6.86
N TYR A 193 -6.02 14.68 5.71
CA TYR A 193 -5.72 13.32 5.32
C TYR A 193 -4.22 13.09 5.09
N GLY A 194 -3.56 13.95 4.32
CA GLY A 194 -2.18 13.74 3.89
C GLY A 194 -1.12 14.21 4.89
N ILE A 195 -1.43 15.11 5.84
CA ILE A 195 -0.46 15.56 6.85
C ILE A 195 -0.29 14.53 7.97
N ALA A 196 -1.33 13.73 8.24
CA ALA A 196 -1.34 12.78 9.34
C ALA A 196 -0.19 11.74 9.28
N PRO A 197 0.16 11.11 8.13
CA PRO A 197 1.30 10.21 8.04
C PRO A 197 2.65 10.89 8.36
N ILE A 198 2.82 12.17 8.01
CA ILE A 198 4.02 12.94 8.35
C ILE A 198 4.14 13.08 9.87
N VAL A 199 3.02 13.41 10.54
CA VAL A 199 2.97 13.52 12.03
C VAL A 199 3.33 12.19 12.68
N TYR A 200 2.83 11.06 12.14
CA TYR A 200 3.18 9.73 12.63
C TYR A 200 4.70 9.46 12.54
N THR A 201 5.27 9.63 11.37
CA THR A 201 6.70 9.39 11.14
C THR A 201 7.55 10.33 11.99
N SER A 202 7.14 11.60 12.14
CA SER A 202 7.82 12.55 13.04
C SER A 202 7.77 12.10 14.50
N GLY A 203 6.65 11.51 14.94
CA GLY A 203 6.54 10.94 16.29
C GLY A 203 7.56 9.83 16.55
N ILE A 204 7.75 8.92 15.57
CA ILE A 204 8.78 7.86 15.65
C ILE A 204 10.18 8.47 15.78
N VAL A 205 10.51 9.43 14.91
CA VAL A 205 11.83 10.11 14.92
C VAL A 205 12.07 10.79 16.26
N LEU A 206 11.09 11.56 16.75
CA LEU A 206 11.19 12.22 18.06
C LEU A 206 11.32 11.23 19.20
N GLY A 207 10.59 10.11 19.16
CA GLY A 207 10.71 9.04 20.14
C GLY A 207 12.09 8.39 20.15
N ALA A 208 12.65 8.11 18.96
CA ALA A 208 14.00 7.57 18.84
C ALA A 208 15.06 8.52 19.42
N VAL A 209 14.98 9.81 19.09
CA VAL A 209 15.98 10.81 19.53
C VAL A 209 15.82 11.21 20.99
N LEU A 210 14.58 11.46 21.47
CA LEU A 210 14.35 12.00 22.82
C LEU A 210 14.23 10.90 23.89
N LEU A 211 13.63 9.76 23.56
CA LEU A 211 13.43 8.66 24.49
C LEU A 211 14.47 7.54 24.32
N GLY A 212 15.06 7.42 23.14
CA GLY A 212 16.09 6.42 22.83
C GLY A 212 17.23 6.36 23.81
N PRO A 213 17.83 7.49 24.25
CA PRO A 213 18.91 7.50 25.25
C PRO A 213 18.56 6.86 26.59
N LYS A 214 17.25 6.80 26.95
CA LYS A 214 16.77 6.22 28.22
C LYS A 214 16.13 4.86 28.06
N LEU A 215 15.44 4.62 26.94
CA LEU A 215 14.59 3.45 26.73
C LEU A 215 15.10 2.55 25.59
N GLY A 216 16.25 2.87 24.99
CA GLY A 216 16.71 2.15 23.81
C GLY A 216 15.69 2.23 22.66
N ILE A 217 15.54 1.16 21.91
CA ILE A 217 14.62 1.08 20.78
C ILE A 217 13.13 1.19 21.19
N ALA A 218 12.79 0.87 22.45
CA ALA A 218 11.43 1.08 22.98
C ALA A 218 11.02 2.56 22.95
N GLY A 219 11.99 3.47 23.01
CA GLY A 219 11.76 4.90 22.82
C GLY A 219 11.16 5.22 21.45
N ALA A 220 11.62 4.59 20.39
CA ALA A 220 11.04 4.71 19.05
C ALA A 220 9.64 4.10 18.98
N ALA A 221 9.40 2.98 19.66
CA ALA A 221 8.07 2.35 19.73
C ALA A 221 7.05 3.23 20.45
N TRP A 222 7.41 3.85 21.58
CA TRP A 222 6.57 4.85 22.25
C TRP A 222 6.39 6.11 21.42
N GLY A 223 7.42 6.49 20.65
CA GLY A 223 7.32 7.53 19.62
C GLY A 223 6.29 7.19 18.54
N ALA A 224 6.21 5.92 18.13
CA ALA A 224 5.18 5.46 17.21
C ALA A 224 3.77 5.57 17.82
N VAL A 225 3.59 5.26 19.11
CA VAL A 225 2.31 5.47 19.81
C VAL A 225 1.93 6.95 19.86
N ALA A 226 2.86 7.82 20.23
CA ALA A 226 2.64 9.27 20.25
C ALA A 226 2.34 9.81 18.85
N GLY A 227 3.06 9.33 17.84
CA GLY A 227 2.82 9.65 16.44
C GLY A 227 1.45 9.17 15.95
N ALA A 228 1.03 7.96 16.33
CA ALA A 228 -0.31 7.42 16.02
C ALA A 228 -1.42 8.24 16.70
N ALA A 229 -1.20 8.67 17.92
CA ALA A 229 -2.12 9.60 18.61
C ALA A 229 -2.20 10.95 17.88
N GLY A 230 -1.07 11.51 17.46
CA GLY A 230 -1.02 12.72 16.63
C GLY A 230 -1.71 12.55 15.28
N HIS A 231 -1.48 11.42 14.62
CA HIS A 231 -2.15 11.05 13.37
C HIS A 231 -3.69 10.99 13.54
N LEU A 232 -4.16 10.35 14.62
CA LEU A 232 -5.58 10.29 14.97
C LEU A 232 -6.12 11.69 15.31
N ALA A 233 -5.38 12.50 16.07
CA ALA A 233 -5.79 13.84 16.43
C ALA A 233 -6.01 14.74 15.20
N VAL A 234 -5.08 14.73 14.23
CA VAL A 234 -5.18 15.49 12.98
C VAL A 234 -6.41 15.06 12.18
N ARG A 235 -6.63 13.75 12.01
CA ARG A 235 -7.79 13.23 11.27
C ARG A 235 -9.11 13.46 12.00
N SER A 236 -9.13 13.33 13.32
CA SER A 236 -10.29 13.64 14.17
C SER A 236 -10.68 15.11 14.04
N TRP A 237 -9.69 16.01 14.16
CA TRP A 237 -9.90 17.45 13.99
C TRP A 237 -10.46 17.77 12.59
N GLY A 238 -9.89 17.17 11.53
CA GLY A 238 -10.39 17.33 10.17
C GLY A 238 -11.82 16.82 9.98
N ALA A 239 -12.15 15.65 10.54
CA ALA A 239 -13.48 15.05 10.47
C ALA A 239 -14.53 15.87 11.23
N ILE A 240 -14.20 16.34 12.44
CA ILE A 240 -15.08 17.22 13.24
C ILE A 240 -15.32 18.54 12.50
N ARG A 241 -14.30 19.15 11.91
CA ARG A 241 -14.45 20.35 11.08
C ARG A 241 -15.23 20.13 9.79
N ALA A 242 -15.31 18.88 9.31
CA ALA A 242 -16.18 18.49 8.21
C ALA A 242 -17.62 18.22 8.64
N GLY A 243 -17.94 18.35 9.95
CA GLY A 243 -19.28 18.12 10.53
C GLY A 243 -19.51 16.69 11.00
N PHE A 244 -18.50 15.82 11.00
CA PHE A 244 -18.63 14.43 11.49
C PHE A 244 -18.61 14.39 13.02
N ARG A 245 -19.59 13.70 13.60
CA ARG A 245 -19.70 13.52 15.06
C ARG A 245 -19.05 12.20 15.45
N ILE A 246 -17.91 12.25 16.13
CA ILE A 246 -17.22 11.04 16.60
C ILE A 246 -17.96 10.51 17.83
N ARG A 247 -18.79 9.50 17.65
CA ARG A 247 -19.56 8.84 18.72
C ARG A 247 -19.62 7.33 18.45
N PRO A 248 -19.51 6.48 19.47
CA PRO A 248 -19.77 5.06 19.33
C PRO A 248 -21.22 4.83 18.90
N ARG A 249 -21.44 4.01 17.89
CA ARG A 249 -22.76 3.63 17.41
C ARG A 249 -22.75 2.20 16.88
N SER A 250 -23.78 1.44 17.19
CA SER A 250 -23.90 0.01 16.83
C SER A 250 -25.06 -0.25 15.87
N ALA A 251 -25.22 0.60 14.83
CA ALA A 251 -26.27 0.40 13.82
C ALA A 251 -25.85 -0.68 12.76
N PHE A 252 -25.33 -1.82 13.21
CA PHE A 252 -24.81 -2.91 12.36
C PHE A 252 -25.92 -3.66 11.59
N ARG A 253 -27.18 -3.50 11.95
CA ARG A 253 -28.33 -4.15 11.29
C ARG A 253 -28.91 -3.36 10.13
N THR A 254 -28.40 -2.16 9.84
CA THR A 254 -28.88 -1.35 8.72
C THR A 254 -28.53 -1.98 7.38
N ALA A 255 -29.31 -1.67 6.34
CA ALA A 255 -29.07 -2.17 4.99
C ALA A 255 -27.71 -1.72 4.46
N GLU A 256 -27.34 -0.46 4.73
CA GLU A 256 -26.09 0.16 4.32
C GLU A 256 -24.87 -0.51 4.96
N PHE A 257 -24.97 -0.86 6.25
CA PHE A 257 -23.88 -1.57 6.94
C PHE A 257 -23.72 -3.00 6.41
N ARG A 258 -24.84 -3.70 6.13
CA ARG A 258 -24.77 -5.05 5.51
C ARG A 258 -24.22 -4.99 4.09
N GLU A 259 -24.61 -3.99 3.29
CA GLU A 259 -24.04 -3.76 1.96
C GLU A 259 -22.52 -3.53 2.05
N PHE A 260 -22.09 -2.63 2.95
CA PHE A 260 -20.69 -2.34 3.22
C PHE A 260 -19.92 -3.63 3.58
N PHE A 261 -20.40 -4.40 4.54
CA PHE A 261 -19.73 -5.62 5.01
C PHE A 261 -19.64 -6.67 3.90
N ARG A 262 -20.70 -6.85 3.11
CA ARG A 262 -20.70 -7.79 1.98
C ARG A 262 -19.69 -7.40 0.89
N LEU A 263 -19.48 -6.12 0.65
CA LEU A 263 -18.50 -5.63 -0.32
C LEU A 263 -17.07 -5.65 0.24
N MET A 264 -16.91 -5.48 1.55
CA MET A 264 -15.62 -5.48 2.24
C MET A 264 -15.02 -6.89 2.33
N LEU A 265 -15.82 -7.89 2.72
CA LEU A 265 -15.34 -9.23 3.06
C LEU A 265 -14.51 -9.92 1.96
N PRO A 266 -14.93 -9.95 0.67
CA PRO A 266 -14.10 -10.55 -0.40
C PRO A 266 -12.76 -9.85 -0.59
N ARG A 267 -12.69 -8.55 -0.33
CA ARG A 267 -11.47 -7.75 -0.48
C ARG A 267 -10.47 -8.02 0.64
N MET A 268 -10.96 -8.22 1.87
CA MET A 268 -10.12 -8.62 2.99
C MET A 268 -9.37 -9.93 2.73
N LEU A 269 -9.97 -10.84 1.98
CA LEU A 269 -9.36 -12.14 1.64
C LEU A 269 -8.29 -12.02 0.53
N SER A 270 -8.35 -10.99 -0.29
CA SER A 270 -7.45 -10.83 -1.44
C SER A 270 -6.24 -9.91 -1.21
N TYR A 271 -6.27 -9.11 -0.16
CA TYR A 271 -5.27 -8.07 0.10
C TYR A 271 -4.01 -8.52 0.88
N PRO A 272 -4.06 -9.49 1.78
CA PRO A 272 -2.97 -9.72 2.74
C PRO A 272 -1.72 -10.40 2.15
N LEU A 273 -1.71 -10.73 0.88
CA LEU A 273 -0.61 -11.53 0.29
C LEU A 273 0.73 -10.79 0.28
N ASP A 274 0.75 -9.50 -0.11
CA ASP A 274 2.01 -8.73 -0.12
C ASP A 274 2.57 -8.49 1.30
N PRO A 275 1.79 -8.08 2.32
CA PRO A 275 2.24 -8.06 3.71
C PRO A 275 2.73 -9.41 4.26
N ILE A 276 2.07 -10.51 3.88
CA ILE A 276 2.50 -11.88 4.27
C ILE A 276 3.85 -12.20 3.62
N ILE A 277 4.05 -11.89 2.33
CA ILE A 277 5.32 -12.08 1.64
C ILE A 277 6.43 -11.32 2.38
N VAL A 278 6.24 -10.04 2.67
CA VAL A 278 7.25 -9.23 3.38
C VAL A 278 7.55 -9.78 4.77
N SER A 279 6.53 -10.25 5.49
CA SER A 279 6.73 -10.90 6.79
C SER A 279 7.52 -12.20 6.67
N TYR A 280 7.26 -13.01 5.66
CA TYR A 280 8.03 -14.22 5.39
C TYR A 280 9.49 -13.91 5.05
N LEU A 281 9.76 -12.90 4.21
CA LEU A 281 11.12 -12.44 3.95
C LEU A 281 11.83 -11.99 5.24
N THR A 282 11.09 -11.32 6.15
CA THR A 282 11.62 -10.87 7.44
C THR A 282 12.00 -12.07 8.34
N VAL A 283 11.17 -13.13 8.35
CA VAL A 283 11.49 -14.38 9.07
C VAL A 283 12.74 -15.07 8.50
N LEU A 284 12.85 -15.13 7.17
CA LEU A 284 14.05 -15.68 6.52
C LEU A 284 15.32 -14.87 6.89
N ALA A 285 15.21 -13.55 6.89
CA ALA A 285 16.32 -12.67 7.26
C ALA A 285 16.75 -12.86 8.73
N ALA A 286 15.79 -13.06 9.64
CA ALA A 286 16.04 -13.34 11.05
C ALA A 286 16.88 -14.63 11.24
N GLY A 287 16.70 -15.62 10.36
CA GLY A 287 17.49 -16.86 10.35
C GLY A 287 18.95 -16.72 9.88
N LEU A 288 19.30 -15.58 9.24
CA LEU A 288 20.66 -15.36 8.70
C LEU A 288 21.59 -14.63 9.69
N GLY A 289 21.09 -14.19 10.83
CA GLY A 289 21.87 -13.53 11.86
C GLY A 289 21.49 -12.10 12.14
N THR A 290 22.05 -11.59 13.22
CA THR A 290 21.76 -10.24 13.76
C THR A 290 22.04 -9.16 12.73
N GLY A 291 21.13 -8.18 12.63
CA GLY A 291 21.22 -7.05 11.73
C GLY A 291 20.64 -7.29 10.33
N THR A 292 20.40 -8.55 9.95
CA THR A 292 19.90 -8.88 8.60
C THR A 292 18.45 -8.41 8.40
N VAL A 293 17.61 -8.49 9.43
CA VAL A 293 16.22 -7.96 9.37
C VAL A 293 16.23 -6.46 9.16
N SER A 294 17.10 -5.76 9.90
CA SER A 294 17.24 -4.30 9.80
C SER A 294 17.75 -3.88 8.42
N ALA A 295 18.78 -4.53 7.93
CA ALA A 295 19.35 -4.30 6.60
C ALA A 295 18.28 -4.56 5.51
N LEU A 296 17.54 -5.67 5.60
CA LEU A 296 16.45 -6.00 4.67
C LEU A 296 15.35 -4.93 4.71
N SER A 297 15.00 -4.42 5.88
CA SER A 297 13.97 -3.37 5.99
C SER A 297 14.37 -2.09 5.25
N PHE A 298 15.62 -1.65 5.38
CA PHE A 298 16.15 -0.52 4.61
C PHE A 298 16.16 -0.80 3.09
N VAL A 299 16.57 -2.01 2.71
CA VAL A 299 16.59 -2.44 1.30
C VAL A 299 15.19 -2.41 0.70
N LEU A 300 14.18 -2.95 1.39
CA LEU A 300 12.79 -2.96 0.92
C LEU A 300 12.24 -1.53 0.75
N ASP A 301 12.57 -0.60 1.66
CA ASP A 301 12.18 0.79 1.55
C ASP A 301 12.78 1.45 0.28
N TYR A 302 14.06 1.22 0.00
CA TYR A 302 14.72 1.86 -1.14
C TYR A 302 14.39 1.22 -2.48
N GLN A 303 14.27 -0.11 -2.55
CA GLN A 303 13.88 -0.79 -3.79
C GLN A 303 12.45 -0.45 -4.22
N PHE A 304 11.56 -0.13 -3.26
CA PHE A 304 10.17 0.19 -3.57
C PHE A 304 10.00 1.58 -4.21
N VAL A 305 10.96 2.49 -4.03
CA VAL A 305 10.91 3.86 -4.61
C VAL A 305 10.76 3.85 -6.13
N PRO A 306 11.60 3.17 -6.92
CA PRO A 306 11.41 3.08 -8.37
C PRO A 306 10.08 2.42 -8.77
N VAL A 307 9.66 1.39 -8.05
CA VAL A 307 8.38 0.69 -8.29
C VAL A 307 7.21 1.67 -8.14
N GLN A 308 7.20 2.47 -7.07
CA GLN A 308 6.13 3.40 -6.78
C GLN A 308 6.09 4.55 -7.79
N ILE A 309 7.24 5.15 -8.08
CA ILE A 309 7.32 6.32 -8.98
C ILE A 309 7.03 5.93 -10.42
N ILE A 310 7.55 4.79 -10.89
CA ILE A 310 7.42 4.38 -12.29
C ILE A 310 6.23 3.44 -12.47
N ALA A 311 6.26 2.25 -11.85
CA ALA A 311 5.30 1.19 -12.18
C ALA A 311 3.88 1.53 -11.75
N ILE A 312 3.69 1.95 -10.50
CA ILE A 312 2.35 2.26 -9.97
C ILE A 312 1.76 3.46 -10.69
N SER A 313 2.54 4.54 -10.84
CA SER A 313 2.07 5.80 -11.46
C SER A 313 1.69 5.61 -12.94
N PHE A 314 2.56 4.97 -13.73
CA PHE A 314 2.29 4.73 -15.15
C PHE A 314 1.13 3.74 -15.36
N SER A 315 1.06 2.68 -14.55
CA SER A 315 -0.02 1.70 -14.63
C SER A 315 -1.38 2.30 -14.27
N LEU A 316 -1.41 3.19 -13.27
CA LEU A 316 -2.63 3.90 -12.87
C LEU A 316 -3.11 4.85 -13.97
N ALA A 317 -2.19 5.60 -14.58
CA ALA A 317 -2.50 6.52 -15.68
C ALA A 317 -2.98 5.78 -16.95
N ALA A 318 -2.45 4.59 -17.22
CA ALA A 318 -2.84 3.78 -18.38
C ALA A 318 -4.20 3.07 -18.21
N PHE A 319 -4.66 2.84 -16.99
CA PHE A 319 -5.83 2.03 -16.70
C PHE A 319 -7.13 2.50 -17.38
N PRO A 320 -7.51 3.82 -17.37
CA PRO A 320 -8.70 4.29 -18.07
C PRO A 320 -8.66 4.04 -19.57
N VAL A 321 -7.47 4.23 -20.19
CA VAL A 321 -7.28 4.03 -21.64
C VAL A 321 -7.37 2.56 -22.00
N LEU A 322 -6.80 1.68 -21.16
CA LEU A 322 -6.93 0.22 -21.31
C LEU A 322 -8.39 -0.22 -21.21
N SER A 323 -9.12 0.28 -20.20
CA SER A 323 -10.54 -0.03 -20.02
C SER A 323 -11.39 0.47 -21.19
N ALA A 324 -11.12 1.65 -21.72
CA ALA A 324 -11.82 2.19 -22.87
C ALA A 324 -11.59 1.33 -24.14
N ALA A 325 -10.34 0.95 -24.41
CA ALA A 325 -10.00 0.09 -25.57
C ALA A 325 -10.67 -1.29 -25.47
N TRP A 326 -10.68 -1.89 -24.26
CA TRP A 326 -11.35 -3.17 -24.05
C TRP A 326 -12.85 -3.08 -24.27
N ASN A 327 -13.51 -2.06 -23.69
CA ASN A 327 -14.96 -1.84 -23.84
C ASN A 327 -15.35 -1.51 -25.28
N ALA A 328 -14.49 -0.84 -26.04
CA ALA A 328 -14.67 -0.58 -27.47
C ALA A 328 -14.41 -1.81 -28.36
N ARG A 329 -13.96 -2.95 -27.79
CA ARG A 329 -13.54 -4.17 -28.52
C ARG A 329 -12.42 -3.92 -29.53
N ASP A 330 -11.56 -2.94 -29.26
CA ASP A 330 -10.34 -2.68 -30.02
C ASP A 330 -9.20 -3.59 -29.49
N ASP A 331 -9.26 -4.87 -29.86
CA ASP A 331 -8.27 -5.88 -29.41
C ASP A 331 -6.86 -5.51 -29.85
N GLY A 332 -6.69 -4.94 -31.05
CA GLY A 332 -5.42 -4.49 -31.58
C GLY A 332 -4.85 -3.30 -30.80
N GLY A 333 -5.69 -2.32 -30.49
CA GLY A 333 -5.35 -1.16 -29.67
C GLY A 333 -5.03 -1.56 -28.24
N PHE A 334 -5.86 -2.40 -27.64
CA PHE A 334 -5.63 -2.91 -26.28
C PHE A 334 -4.28 -3.63 -26.17
N ARG A 335 -3.97 -4.56 -27.08
CA ARG A 335 -2.70 -5.29 -27.11
C ARG A 335 -1.50 -4.33 -27.25
N ARG A 336 -1.56 -3.37 -28.19
CA ARG A 336 -0.50 -2.37 -28.37
C ARG A 336 -0.28 -1.54 -27.10
N LEU A 337 -1.35 -1.13 -26.42
CA LEU A 337 -1.29 -0.38 -25.16
C LEU A 337 -0.64 -1.20 -24.05
N VAL A 338 -1.03 -2.49 -23.88
CA VAL A 338 -0.43 -3.39 -22.89
C VAL A 338 1.06 -3.56 -23.16
N VAL A 339 1.44 -3.94 -24.39
CA VAL A 339 2.85 -4.16 -24.75
C VAL A 339 3.67 -2.89 -24.55
N ARG A 340 3.18 -1.73 -25.01
CA ARG A 340 3.87 -0.46 -24.82
C ARG A 340 4.07 -0.14 -23.33
N ASN A 341 3.05 -0.36 -22.52
CA ASN A 341 3.12 -0.11 -21.07
C ASN A 341 4.13 -1.04 -20.37
N VAL A 342 4.08 -2.33 -20.69
CA VAL A 342 5.02 -3.35 -20.18
C VAL A 342 6.46 -3.00 -20.59
N MET A 343 6.69 -2.66 -21.85
CA MET A 343 8.03 -2.30 -22.33
C MET A 343 8.55 -0.98 -21.71
N THR A 344 7.70 0.01 -21.60
CA THR A 344 8.09 1.30 -21.01
C THR A 344 8.41 1.14 -19.52
N ILE A 345 7.51 0.52 -18.75
CA ILE A 345 7.72 0.30 -17.31
C ILE A 345 8.90 -0.63 -17.08
N GLY A 346 8.96 -1.76 -17.80
CA GLY A 346 10.07 -2.71 -17.70
C GLY A 346 11.43 -2.09 -18.03
N GLY A 347 11.51 -1.31 -19.11
CA GLY A 347 12.75 -0.63 -19.51
C GLY A 347 13.21 0.43 -18.49
N LEU A 348 12.28 1.28 -18.04
CA LEU A 348 12.61 2.31 -17.03
C LEU A 348 12.99 1.73 -15.68
N THR A 349 12.27 0.69 -15.24
CA THR A 349 12.57 0.04 -13.94
C THR A 349 13.81 -0.86 -14.00
N ALA A 350 14.11 -1.48 -15.15
CA ALA A 350 15.38 -2.17 -15.37
C ALA A 350 16.56 -1.18 -15.32
N LEU A 351 16.44 -0.01 -15.98
CA LEU A 351 17.45 1.03 -15.88
C LEU A 351 17.62 1.51 -14.43
N ALA A 352 16.51 1.76 -13.72
CA ALA A 352 16.55 2.15 -12.31
C ALA A 352 17.20 1.06 -11.43
N ALA A 353 16.93 -0.22 -11.69
CA ALA A 353 17.55 -1.34 -11.00
C ALA A 353 19.08 -1.39 -11.22
N VAL A 354 19.53 -1.20 -12.46
CA VAL A 354 20.97 -1.13 -12.78
C VAL A 354 21.62 0.05 -12.07
N LEU A 355 21.03 1.23 -12.14
CA LEU A 355 21.54 2.43 -11.46
C LEU A 355 21.59 2.24 -9.95
N LEU A 356 20.53 1.65 -9.35
CA LEU A 356 20.47 1.37 -7.92
C LEU A 356 21.53 0.36 -7.51
N ALA A 357 21.77 -0.71 -8.31
CA ALA A 357 22.80 -1.68 -8.04
C ALA A 357 24.22 -1.08 -8.13
N LEU A 358 24.48 -0.27 -9.15
CA LEU A 358 25.79 0.39 -9.34
C LEU A 358 26.08 1.43 -8.25
N LEU A 359 25.04 2.08 -7.75
CA LEU A 359 25.14 3.15 -6.75
C LEU A 359 24.81 2.66 -5.34
N ALA A 360 24.60 1.36 -5.12
CA ALA A 360 24.11 0.81 -3.86
C ALA A 360 25.01 1.21 -2.68
N GLU A 361 26.30 1.00 -2.77
CA GLU A 361 27.24 1.31 -1.70
C GLU A 361 27.34 2.81 -1.41
N PRO A 362 27.62 3.71 -2.38
CA PRO A 362 27.65 5.14 -2.11
C PRO A 362 26.29 5.69 -1.66
N LEU A 363 25.18 5.12 -2.14
CA LEU A 363 23.84 5.51 -1.71
C LEU A 363 23.58 5.15 -0.25
N VAL A 364 23.85 3.90 0.13
CA VAL A 364 23.69 3.39 1.50
C VAL A 364 24.62 4.15 2.44
N ALA A 365 25.90 4.31 2.09
CA ALA A 365 26.86 5.06 2.89
C ALA A 365 26.42 6.51 3.13
N ARG A 366 25.86 7.17 2.11
CA ARG A 366 25.45 8.57 2.21
C ARG A 366 24.13 8.75 2.96
N LEU A 367 23.16 7.85 2.75
CA LEU A 367 21.84 7.94 3.36
C LEU A 367 21.81 7.37 4.79
N LEU A 368 22.54 6.29 5.07
CA LEU A 368 22.49 5.58 6.35
C LEU A 368 23.80 5.65 7.13
N GLY A 369 24.96 5.72 6.47
CA GLY A 369 26.28 5.63 7.08
C GLY A 369 26.56 6.69 8.14
N GLY A 370 27.19 6.31 9.26
CA GLY A 370 27.55 7.13 10.41
C GLY A 370 26.80 6.74 11.69
N GLY A 371 27.28 7.23 12.83
CA GLY A 371 26.79 6.79 14.12
C GLY A 371 27.06 5.30 14.35
N ARG A 372 26.05 4.54 14.70
CA ARG A 372 26.14 3.08 14.88
C ARG A 372 26.06 2.27 13.57
N PHE A 373 25.87 2.94 12.42
CA PHE A 373 25.84 2.30 11.12
C PHE A 373 27.24 2.39 10.48
N ASP A 374 28.08 1.40 10.80
CA ASP A 374 29.48 1.32 10.42
C ASP A 374 29.67 0.81 8.96
N GLU A 375 30.93 0.64 8.54
CA GLU A 375 31.25 0.16 7.18
C GLU A 375 30.74 -1.27 6.93
N ALA A 376 30.72 -2.13 7.96
CA ALA A 376 30.19 -3.49 7.86
C ALA A 376 28.67 -3.47 7.60
N ALA A 377 27.96 -2.59 8.29
CA ALA A 377 26.52 -2.36 8.08
C ALA A 377 26.23 -1.79 6.68
N VAL A 378 27.08 -0.86 6.20
CA VAL A 378 26.98 -0.34 4.82
C VAL A 378 27.18 -1.48 3.82
N SER A 379 28.22 -2.28 3.97
CA SER A 379 28.54 -3.38 3.06
C SER A 379 27.42 -4.43 3.01
N LEU A 380 26.91 -4.87 4.18
CA LEU A 380 25.81 -5.84 4.25
C LEU A 380 24.55 -5.29 3.57
N THR A 381 24.16 -4.06 3.89
CA THR A 381 22.95 -3.45 3.35
C THR A 381 23.07 -3.18 1.85
N ALA A 382 24.23 -2.70 1.39
CA ALA A 382 24.50 -2.48 -0.03
C ALA A 382 24.52 -3.81 -0.81
N GLY A 383 25.13 -4.86 -0.26
CA GLY A 383 25.13 -6.19 -0.87
C GLY A 383 23.71 -6.76 -1.03
N LEU A 384 22.88 -6.61 -0.01
CA LEU A 384 21.46 -6.98 -0.10
C LEU A 384 20.71 -6.11 -1.12
N LEU A 385 20.98 -4.81 -1.18
CA LEU A 385 20.33 -3.90 -2.14
C LEU A 385 20.69 -4.27 -3.59
N VAL A 386 21.95 -4.64 -3.86
CA VAL A 386 22.38 -5.15 -5.16
C VAL A 386 21.61 -6.44 -5.52
N ALA A 387 21.51 -7.38 -4.58
CA ALA A 387 20.79 -8.63 -4.80
C ALA A 387 19.30 -8.39 -5.07
N PHE A 388 18.68 -7.48 -4.34
CA PHE A 388 17.25 -7.12 -4.53
C PHE A 388 17.00 -6.23 -5.74
N ALA A 389 17.99 -5.59 -6.35
CA ALA A 389 17.79 -4.72 -7.51
C ALA A 389 17.12 -5.47 -8.68
N ILE A 390 17.42 -6.77 -8.87
CA ILE A 390 16.81 -7.59 -9.93
C ILE A 390 15.29 -7.75 -9.74
N THR A 391 14.79 -7.63 -8.52
CA THR A 391 13.36 -7.78 -8.22
C THR A 391 12.55 -6.55 -8.65
N ILE A 392 13.19 -5.38 -8.79
CA ILE A 392 12.52 -4.12 -9.16
C ILE A 392 11.75 -4.22 -10.47
N PRO A 393 12.33 -4.62 -11.62
CA PRO A 393 11.57 -4.77 -12.85
C PRO A 393 10.54 -5.91 -12.78
N ILE A 394 10.82 -7.00 -12.04
CA ILE A 394 9.91 -8.13 -11.86
C ILE A 394 8.65 -7.66 -11.13
N ASP A 395 8.78 -6.99 -9.98
CA ASP A 395 7.65 -6.44 -9.24
C ASP A 395 6.90 -5.41 -10.06
N SER A 396 7.65 -4.52 -10.72
CA SER A 396 7.09 -3.44 -11.52
C SER A 396 6.18 -3.93 -12.64
N LEU A 397 6.52 -5.03 -13.30
CA LEU A 397 5.74 -5.60 -14.39
C LEU A 397 4.41 -6.22 -13.91
N SER A 398 4.28 -6.56 -12.63
CA SER A 398 3.02 -7.06 -12.07
C SER A 398 1.89 -6.01 -12.14
N TYR A 399 2.22 -4.72 -12.03
CA TYR A 399 1.24 -3.63 -12.03
C TYR A 399 0.54 -3.43 -13.37
N PRO A 400 1.22 -3.26 -14.52
CA PRO A 400 0.55 -3.11 -15.80
C PRO A 400 -0.23 -4.37 -16.22
N LEU A 401 0.26 -5.58 -15.91
CA LEU A 401 -0.45 -6.82 -16.18
C LEU A 401 -1.73 -6.93 -15.34
N SER A 402 -1.66 -6.60 -14.06
CA SER A 402 -2.84 -6.58 -13.18
C SER A 402 -3.87 -5.56 -13.66
N ARG A 403 -3.45 -4.34 -14.04
CA ARG A 403 -4.36 -3.33 -14.58
C ARG A 403 -5.01 -3.75 -15.91
N ALA A 404 -4.25 -4.43 -16.77
CA ALA A 404 -4.79 -4.99 -18.00
C ALA A 404 -5.85 -6.07 -17.71
N LEU A 405 -5.61 -6.95 -16.74
CA LEU A 405 -6.59 -7.94 -16.29
C LEU A 405 -7.84 -7.30 -15.66
N TYR A 406 -7.66 -6.25 -14.84
CA TYR A 406 -8.79 -5.50 -14.28
C TYR A 406 -9.63 -4.81 -15.38
N ALA A 407 -8.99 -4.29 -16.43
CA ALA A 407 -9.69 -3.73 -17.57
C ALA A 407 -10.57 -4.78 -18.30
N THR A 408 -10.22 -6.08 -18.22
CA THR A 408 -11.05 -7.19 -18.71
C THR A 408 -12.10 -7.68 -17.70
N HIS A 409 -12.38 -6.90 -16.64
CA HIS A 409 -13.31 -7.23 -15.55
C HIS A 409 -12.96 -8.52 -14.78
N ASN A 410 -11.67 -8.88 -14.71
CA ASN A 410 -11.22 -10.07 -14.00
C ASN A 410 -10.15 -9.75 -12.95
N THR A 411 -10.51 -9.96 -11.69
CA THR A 411 -9.63 -9.71 -10.54
C THR A 411 -9.06 -11.00 -9.92
N LEU A 412 -9.63 -12.16 -10.23
CA LEU A 412 -9.25 -13.42 -9.61
C LEU A 412 -7.83 -13.87 -10.00
N TRP A 413 -7.41 -13.61 -11.25
CA TRP A 413 -6.08 -13.98 -11.70
C TRP A 413 -4.95 -13.28 -10.96
N GLN A 414 -5.20 -12.06 -10.46
CA GLN A 414 -4.24 -11.37 -9.60
C GLN A 414 -4.03 -12.13 -8.28
N VAL A 415 -5.11 -12.58 -7.66
CA VAL A 415 -5.06 -13.34 -6.41
C VAL A 415 -4.37 -14.69 -6.62
N LEU A 416 -4.77 -15.42 -7.68
CA LEU A 416 -4.15 -16.70 -8.04
C LEU A 416 -2.66 -16.53 -8.34
N GLY A 417 -2.28 -15.53 -9.14
CA GLY A 417 -0.88 -15.24 -9.43
C GLY A 417 -0.06 -14.95 -8.18
N SER A 418 -0.61 -14.18 -7.23
CA SER A 418 0.06 -13.89 -5.97
C SER A 418 0.17 -15.13 -5.07
N LEU A 419 -0.86 -16.00 -5.02
CA LEU A 419 -0.80 -17.24 -4.25
C LEU A 419 0.21 -18.24 -4.82
N VAL A 420 0.21 -18.45 -6.13
CA VAL A 420 1.17 -19.36 -6.81
C VAL A 420 2.58 -18.78 -6.69
N GLY A 421 2.74 -17.46 -6.82
CA GLY A 421 4.01 -16.77 -6.61
C GLY A 421 4.52 -16.93 -5.20
N LEU A 422 3.67 -16.81 -4.18
CA LEU A 422 4.04 -17.06 -2.78
C LEU A 422 4.47 -18.52 -2.58
N GLY A 423 3.76 -19.49 -3.15
CA GLY A 423 4.14 -20.89 -3.09
C GLY A 423 5.51 -21.15 -3.71
N ALA A 424 5.80 -20.53 -4.87
CA ALA A 424 7.10 -20.62 -5.54
C ALA A 424 8.22 -19.95 -4.74
N LEU A 425 7.94 -18.80 -4.12
CA LEU A 425 8.87 -18.12 -3.20
C LEU A 425 9.21 -19.04 -2.02
N VAL A 426 8.21 -19.59 -1.33
CA VAL A 426 8.42 -20.47 -0.17
C VAL A 426 9.21 -21.73 -0.56
N ALA A 427 8.86 -22.37 -1.67
CA ALA A 427 9.56 -23.56 -2.14
C ALA A 427 11.02 -23.27 -2.53
N SER A 428 11.27 -22.20 -3.29
CA SER A 428 12.61 -21.83 -3.72
C SER A 428 13.50 -21.33 -2.56
N ALA A 429 12.90 -20.67 -1.56
CA ALA A 429 13.62 -20.18 -0.38
C ALA A 429 14.28 -21.32 0.41
N GLN A 430 13.65 -22.52 0.47
CA GLN A 430 14.21 -23.68 1.17
C GLN A 430 15.56 -24.13 0.60
N VAL A 431 15.82 -23.86 -0.68
CA VAL A 431 17.07 -24.22 -1.36
C VAL A 431 17.99 -23.01 -1.49
N LEU A 432 17.45 -21.86 -1.89
CA LEU A 432 18.25 -20.69 -2.23
C LEU A 432 18.80 -19.97 -0.99
N VAL A 433 18.05 -19.91 0.10
CA VAL A 433 18.50 -19.19 1.30
C VAL A 433 19.66 -19.93 2.00
N PRO A 434 19.62 -21.25 2.22
CA PRO A 434 20.79 -21.96 2.76
C PRO A 434 22.04 -21.90 1.86
N ALA A 435 21.86 -21.83 0.53
CA ALA A 435 22.96 -21.82 -0.42
C ALA A 435 23.59 -20.42 -0.61
N LEU A 436 22.80 -19.35 -0.58
CA LEU A 436 23.19 -18.00 -1.00
C LEU A 436 22.99 -16.94 0.11
N GLY A 437 22.51 -17.32 1.28
CA GLY A 437 22.26 -16.40 2.38
C GLY A 437 21.26 -15.28 1.98
N GLY A 438 21.63 -14.02 2.22
CA GLY A 438 20.80 -12.86 1.90
C GLY A 438 20.46 -12.72 0.42
N ALA A 439 21.40 -13.05 -0.47
CA ALA A 439 21.12 -13.09 -1.91
C ALA A 439 20.10 -14.18 -2.27
N GLY A 440 20.06 -15.27 -1.50
CA GLY A 440 19.05 -16.33 -1.62
C GLY A 440 17.64 -15.84 -1.30
N ILE A 441 17.48 -14.91 -0.36
CA ILE A 441 16.17 -14.25 -0.09
C ILE A 441 15.72 -13.48 -1.33
N ALA A 442 16.60 -12.67 -1.92
CA ALA A 442 16.30 -11.89 -3.13
C ALA A 442 15.97 -12.80 -4.33
N ALA A 443 16.74 -13.89 -4.50
CA ALA A 443 16.51 -14.85 -5.58
C ALA A 443 15.18 -15.62 -5.41
N ALA A 444 14.82 -16.00 -4.19
CA ALA A 444 13.55 -16.65 -3.90
C ALA A 444 12.37 -15.68 -4.14
N TYR A 445 12.51 -14.42 -3.74
CA TYR A 445 11.52 -13.38 -3.99
C TYR A 445 11.35 -13.13 -5.49
N ALA A 446 12.48 -13.03 -6.24
CA ALA A 446 12.46 -12.92 -7.69
C ALA A 446 11.77 -14.11 -8.37
N THR A 447 12.04 -15.34 -7.90
CA THR A 447 11.41 -16.56 -8.40
C THR A 447 9.89 -16.51 -8.23
N GLY A 448 9.40 -16.15 -7.04
CA GLY A 448 7.97 -15.95 -6.78
C GLY A 448 7.36 -14.88 -7.69
N GLY A 449 8.06 -13.77 -7.88
CA GLY A 449 7.65 -12.68 -8.77
C GLY A 449 7.57 -13.12 -10.24
N VAL A 450 8.56 -13.85 -10.75
CA VAL A 450 8.56 -14.38 -12.13
C VAL A 450 7.39 -15.35 -12.34
N VAL A 451 7.14 -16.26 -11.39
CA VAL A 451 6.01 -17.18 -11.45
C VAL A 451 4.68 -16.43 -11.46
N LYS A 452 4.53 -15.40 -10.62
CA LYS A 452 3.37 -14.50 -10.64
C LYS A 452 3.20 -13.85 -12.01
N LEU A 453 4.28 -13.31 -12.60
CA LEU A 453 4.24 -12.70 -13.94
C LEU A 453 3.81 -13.67 -15.03
N VAL A 454 4.30 -14.91 -15.00
CA VAL A 454 3.92 -15.97 -15.95
C VAL A 454 2.43 -16.26 -15.85
N VAL A 455 1.89 -16.40 -14.63
CA VAL A 455 0.45 -16.64 -14.42
C VAL A 455 -0.38 -15.46 -14.93
N LEU A 456 0.01 -14.21 -14.60
CA LEU A 456 -0.72 -13.03 -15.06
C LEU A 456 -0.65 -12.86 -16.59
N GLY A 457 0.52 -13.11 -17.19
CA GLY A 457 0.73 -13.04 -18.63
C GLY A 457 -0.08 -14.10 -19.38
N ALA A 458 -0.08 -15.35 -18.91
CA ALA A 458 -0.87 -16.45 -19.47
C ALA A 458 -2.37 -16.17 -19.36
N ALA A 459 -2.83 -15.69 -18.19
CA ALA A 459 -4.22 -15.31 -17.99
C ALA A 459 -4.66 -14.19 -18.93
N LEU A 460 -3.82 -13.17 -19.10
CA LEU A 460 -4.10 -12.06 -20.01
C LEU A 460 -4.13 -12.55 -21.48
N ALA A 461 -3.19 -13.38 -21.90
CA ALA A 461 -3.16 -13.96 -23.24
C ALA A 461 -4.40 -14.81 -23.51
N PHE A 462 -4.83 -15.62 -22.55
CA PHE A 462 -6.08 -16.41 -22.64
C PHE A 462 -7.30 -15.50 -22.82
N ARG A 463 -7.42 -14.43 -22.03
CA ARG A 463 -8.54 -13.48 -22.10
C ARG A 463 -8.60 -12.75 -23.43
N MET A 464 -7.44 -12.36 -23.98
CA MET A 464 -7.39 -11.71 -25.30
C MET A 464 -7.80 -12.65 -26.44
N ARG A 465 -7.52 -13.96 -26.33
CA ARG A 465 -7.97 -14.96 -27.32
C ARG A 465 -9.48 -15.19 -27.25
N SER A 466 -10.02 -15.37 -26.04
CA SER A 466 -11.46 -15.62 -25.83
C SER A 466 -12.32 -14.40 -26.21
N GLY A 467 -11.81 -13.17 -26.08
CA GLY A 467 -12.48 -11.95 -26.53
C GLY A 467 -12.62 -11.88 -28.05
N SER A 468 -11.59 -12.30 -28.79
CA SER A 468 -11.59 -12.30 -30.26
C SER A 468 -12.55 -13.34 -30.85
N GLU A 469 -12.73 -14.50 -30.21
CA GLU A 469 -13.65 -15.56 -30.68
C GLU A 469 -15.11 -15.15 -30.52
N SER A 470 -15.49 -14.50 -29.41
CA SER A 470 -16.86 -14.00 -29.24
C SER A 470 -17.20 -12.83 -30.18
N GLY A 471 -16.24 -11.99 -30.56
CA GLY A 471 -16.39 -10.95 -31.56
C GLY A 471 -16.58 -11.51 -32.98
N GLY A 472 -15.82 -12.55 -33.32
CA GLY A 472 -15.94 -13.25 -34.64
C GLY A 472 -17.26 -14.01 -34.85
N ALA A 473 -17.83 -14.55 -33.77
CA ALA A 473 -19.13 -15.24 -33.84
C ALA A 473 -20.30 -14.26 -34.08
N VAL A 474 -20.25 -13.08 -33.45
CA VAL A 474 -21.30 -12.04 -33.65
C VAL A 474 -21.25 -11.45 -35.08
N ILE A 475 -20.06 -11.24 -35.63
CA ILE A 475 -19.90 -10.74 -37.01
C ILE A 475 -20.34 -11.78 -38.03
N ARG A 476 -20.14 -13.07 -37.79
CA ARG A 476 -20.63 -14.17 -38.67
C ARG A 476 -22.14 -14.37 -38.55
N ALA A 477 -22.77 -14.09 -37.44
CA ALA A 477 -24.23 -14.13 -37.28
C ALA A 477 -24.95 -12.91 -37.91
N ALA A 478 -24.22 -11.80 -38.12
CA ALA A 478 -24.70 -10.60 -38.82
C ALA A 478 -24.28 -10.59 -40.32
N GLY A 479 -24.17 -11.74 -40.94
CA GLY A 479 -23.94 -11.89 -42.38
C GLY A 479 -25.05 -11.20 -43.19
N PRO A 480 -24.79 -10.72 -44.42
CA PRO A 480 -25.67 -9.82 -45.17
C PRO A 480 -27.01 -10.49 -45.40
N SER A 481 -28.06 -10.00 -44.75
CA SER A 481 -29.43 -10.25 -45.16
C SER A 481 -29.58 -9.68 -46.56
N GLY A 482 -29.57 -10.59 -47.56
CA GLY A 482 -29.64 -10.26 -48.95
C GLY A 482 -30.83 -9.34 -49.25
N SER A 483 -30.53 -8.24 -49.90
CA SER A 483 -31.47 -7.48 -50.68
C SER A 483 -31.96 -8.38 -51.84
N ALA A 484 -33.15 -8.89 -51.74
CA ALA A 484 -33.88 -9.41 -52.87
C ALA A 484 -35.29 -8.83 -52.83
N ARG A 485 -35.51 -8.02 -53.87
CA ARG A 485 -36.72 -7.43 -54.42
C ARG A 485 -37.20 -6.11 -53.87
#